data_98d9856b44f3349a091547e35c059935
#
_entry.id   98d9856b44f3349a091547e35c059935
#
_cell.length_a   1.000
_cell.length_b   1.000
_cell.length_c   1.000
_cell.angle_alpha   90.00
_cell.angle_beta   90.00
_cell.angle_gamma   90.00
#
_symmetry.space_group_name_H-M   'P 1'
#
loop_
_entity.id
_entity.type
_entity.pdbx_description
1 polymer ?
#
loop_
_entity_poly.entity_id
_entity_poly.type
_entity_poly.pdbx_seq_one_letter_code
_entity_poly.pdbx_strand_id
1 'polypeptide(L)'
;MRSLAFLICSATLFAADYDVLIRHARVIDGAGNPWMRADVAIKDARIVAVGRIPAAATATRVIDARERVLAPGFIDVHTHVEDDIEKNPRAGNFLLDGVTTVITGNCGSSELNLSAWFDKLAKVGLGINVGSLVGHNTVRREVMGAADRQATPAEIARMQALVDRAMRDGAMGFSTGLEYVPGIYSNTDEVIALAKSAAAHGGV
;
A
#
# COMPACT_ATOMS: atom_id res chain seq x y z
N MET A 1 33.54 -5.78 62.91
CA MET A 1 33.32 -5.95 61.49
C MET A 1 31.78 -6.00 61.24
N ARG A 2 31.19 -4.93 60.65
CA ARG A 2 29.75 -4.87 60.36
C ARG A 2 29.56 -5.26 58.88
N SER A 3 28.93 -6.41 58.62
CA SER A 3 28.55 -6.81 57.28
C SER A 3 27.40 -5.99 56.78
N LEU A 4 27.59 -5.29 55.69
CA LEU A 4 26.55 -4.50 54.97
C LEU A 4 25.92 -5.47 53.95
N ALA A 5 24.66 -5.93 54.22
CA ALA A 5 23.90 -6.71 53.25
C ALA A 5 23.31 -5.77 52.20
N PHE A 6 23.73 -5.92 50.94
CA PHE A 6 23.15 -5.23 49.80
C PHE A 6 21.88 -6.00 49.39
N LEU A 7 20.73 -5.35 49.58
CA LEU A 7 19.46 -5.83 49.09
C LEU A 7 19.36 -5.47 47.59
N ILE A 8 19.59 -6.46 46.70
CA ILE A 8 19.35 -6.30 45.26
C ILE A 8 17.84 -6.40 45.03
N CYS A 9 17.19 -5.25 44.82
CA CYS A 9 15.79 -5.19 44.41
C CYS A 9 15.72 -5.53 42.91
N SER A 10 15.42 -6.77 42.57
CA SER A 10 15.18 -7.16 41.18
C SER A 10 13.83 -6.61 40.73
N ALA A 11 13.83 -5.49 40.01
CA ALA A 11 12.64 -5.00 39.31
C ALA A 11 12.32 -5.96 38.17
N THR A 12 11.29 -6.79 38.32
CA THR A 12 10.71 -7.55 37.20
C THR A 12 10.05 -6.56 36.26
N LEU A 13 10.71 -6.29 35.13
CA LEU A 13 10.06 -5.62 34.00
C LEU A 13 8.99 -6.57 33.44
N PHE A 14 7.74 -6.33 33.79
CA PHE A 14 6.65 -6.97 33.09
C PHE A 14 6.54 -6.31 31.71
N ALA A 15 6.63 -7.14 30.66
CA ALA A 15 6.32 -6.68 29.31
C ALA A 15 4.85 -6.22 29.26
N ALA A 16 4.58 -5.12 28.56
CA ALA A 16 3.20 -4.66 28.36
C ALA A 16 2.39 -5.70 27.56
N ASP A 17 1.10 -5.80 27.83
CA ASP A 17 0.22 -6.74 27.13
C ASP A 17 0.17 -6.43 25.63
N TYR A 18 0.19 -5.13 25.28
CA TYR A 18 0.05 -4.62 23.92
C TYR A 18 1.10 -3.54 23.60
N ASP A 19 1.36 -3.34 22.30
CA ASP A 19 2.20 -2.23 21.86
C ASP A 19 1.41 -0.92 21.86
N VAL A 20 0.18 -0.96 21.32
CA VAL A 20 -0.74 0.18 21.29
C VAL A 20 -2.12 -0.26 21.75
N LEU A 21 -2.74 0.53 22.60
CA LEU A 21 -4.11 0.36 23.05
C LEU A 21 -4.90 1.66 22.82
N ILE A 22 -5.88 1.60 21.91
CA ILE A 22 -6.75 2.73 21.60
C ILE A 22 -8.04 2.52 22.40
N ARG A 23 -8.36 3.44 23.30
CA ARG A 23 -9.50 3.40 24.20
C ARG A 23 -10.61 4.33 23.73
N HIS A 24 -11.85 4.00 24.08
CA HIS A 24 -13.04 4.85 23.96
C HIS A 24 -13.27 5.34 22.52
N ALA A 25 -13.14 4.44 21.53
CA ALA A 25 -13.36 4.77 20.13
C ALA A 25 -14.79 4.44 19.68
N ARG A 26 -15.30 5.17 18.68
CA ARG A 26 -16.39 4.72 17.82
C ARG A 26 -15.78 4.02 16.61
N VAL A 27 -15.72 2.69 16.68
CA VAL A 27 -15.06 1.88 15.65
C VAL A 27 -15.99 1.67 14.46
N ILE A 28 -15.49 1.95 13.26
CA ILE A 28 -16.08 1.59 11.97
C ILE A 28 -15.10 0.61 11.31
N ASP A 29 -15.50 -0.64 11.16
CA ASP A 29 -14.60 -1.72 10.71
C ASP A 29 -14.42 -1.83 9.18
N GLY A 30 -15.19 -1.06 8.42
CA GLY A 30 -15.19 -1.10 6.96
C GLY A 30 -16.01 -2.24 6.35
N ALA A 31 -16.63 -3.11 7.14
CA ALA A 31 -17.42 -4.25 6.66
C ALA A 31 -18.90 -3.91 6.38
N GLY A 32 -19.27 -2.62 6.43
CA GLY A 32 -20.64 -2.15 6.21
C GLY A 32 -21.52 -2.20 7.46
N ASN A 33 -20.95 -2.56 8.62
CA ASN A 33 -21.67 -2.56 9.88
C ASN A 33 -21.81 -1.13 10.47
N PRO A 34 -22.85 -0.87 11.30
CA PRO A 34 -22.89 0.33 12.11
C PRO A 34 -21.66 0.44 13.01
N TRP A 35 -21.27 1.67 13.38
CA TRP A 35 -20.20 1.87 14.33
C TRP A 35 -20.53 1.25 15.71
N MET A 36 -19.50 0.79 16.41
CA MET A 36 -19.62 0.30 17.78
C MET A 36 -18.65 1.03 18.72
N ARG A 37 -19.01 1.18 19.99
CA ARG A 37 -18.06 1.62 21.01
C ARG A 37 -17.15 0.46 21.36
N ALA A 38 -15.85 0.63 21.12
CA ALA A 38 -14.88 -0.40 21.37
C ALA A 38 -13.49 0.19 21.66
N ASP A 39 -12.66 -0.61 22.31
CA ASP A 39 -11.21 -0.43 22.34
C ASP A 39 -10.56 -1.26 21.24
N VAL A 40 -9.38 -0.87 20.79
CA VAL A 40 -8.59 -1.62 19.81
C VAL A 40 -7.19 -1.83 20.36
N ALA A 41 -6.75 -3.09 20.40
CA ALA A 41 -5.39 -3.46 20.81
C ALA A 41 -4.56 -3.91 19.62
N ILE A 42 -3.32 -3.43 19.58
CA ILE A 42 -2.32 -3.73 18.55
C ILE A 42 -1.10 -4.32 19.22
N LYS A 43 -0.63 -5.45 18.69
CA LYS A 43 0.60 -6.12 19.09
C LYS A 43 1.30 -6.67 17.85
N ASP A 44 2.63 -6.53 17.79
CA ASP A 44 3.45 -6.99 16.67
C ASP A 44 2.91 -6.51 15.31
N ALA A 45 2.56 -5.20 15.24
CA ALA A 45 1.97 -4.54 14.07
C ALA A 45 0.64 -5.15 13.57
N ARG A 46 -0.07 -5.90 14.43
CA ARG A 46 -1.37 -6.52 14.10
C ARG A 46 -2.45 -6.08 15.08
N ILE A 47 -3.67 -5.89 14.59
CA ILE A 47 -4.85 -5.75 15.43
C ILE A 47 -5.14 -7.11 16.04
N VAL A 48 -5.00 -7.23 17.37
CA VAL A 48 -5.19 -8.50 18.10
C VAL A 48 -6.50 -8.55 18.85
N ALA A 49 -7.13 -7.41 19.12
CA ALA A 49 -8.45 -7.34 19.73
C ALA A 49 -9.21 -6.08 19.31
N VAL A 50 -10.51 -6.22 19.10
CA VAL A 50 -11.47 -5.13 18.93
C VAL A 50 -12.67 -5.46 19.82
N GLY A 51 -13.03 -4.56 20.75
CA GLY A 51 -14.13 -4.78 21.68
C GLY A 51 -13.83 -4.22 23.05
N ARG A 52 -14.42 -4.85 24.09
CA ARG A 52 -14.17 -4.45 25.47
C ARG A 52 -12.87 -5.07 25.99
N ILE A 53 -11.86 -4.23 26.20
CA ILE A 53 -10.57 -4.65 26.75
C ILE A 53 -10.53 -4.31 28.26
N PRO A 54 -10.06 -5.23 29.14
CA PRO A 54 -10.01 -4.99 30.56
C PRO A 54 -9.30 -3.68 30.92
N ALA A 55 -9.81 -2.97 31.93
CA ALA A 55 -9.22 -1.71 32.37
C ALA A 55 -7.77 -1.86 32.87
N ALA A 56 -7.45 -3.03 33.44
CA ALA A 56 -6.12 -3.37 33.93
C ALA A 56 -5.11 -3.73 32.82
N ALA A 57 -5.55 -3.90 31.56
CA ALA A 57 -4.65 -4.21 30.46
C ALA A 57 -3.67 -3.07 30.21
N THR A 58 -2.41 -3.43 30.00
CA THR A 58 -1.28 -2.52 29.83
C THR A 58 -0.85 -2.41 28.37
N ALA A 59 -0.29 -1.27 27.97
CA ALA A 59 0.29 -1.09 26.64
C ALA A 59 1.47 -0.14 26.71
N THR A 60 2.41 -0.30 25.78
CA THR A 60 3.53 0.64 25.62
C THR A 60 3.03 2.04 25.30
N ARG A 61 1.96 2.14 24.50
CA ARG A 61 1.29 3.39 24.15
C ARG A 61 -0.22 3.25 24.30
N VAL A 62 -0.83 4.13 25.10
CA VAL A 62 -2.27 4.25 25.23
C VAL A 62 -2.75 5.53 24.54
N ILE A 63 -3.77 5.42 23.71
CA ILE A 63 -4.42 6.53 23.00
C ILE A 63 -5.87 6.57 23.44
N ASP A 64 -6.29 7.67 24.06
CA ASP A 64 -7.73 7.92 24.33
C ASP A 64 -8.35 8.58 23.09
N ALA A 65 -9.19 7.85 22.38
CA ALA A 65 -9.88 8.33 21.19
C ALA A 65 -10.95 9.38 21.51
N ARG A 66 -11.41 9.49 22.79
CA ARG A 66 -12.41 10.49 23.21
C ARG A 66 -13.67 10.47 22.34
N GLU A 67 -14.22 9.29 22.11
CA GLU A 67 -15.40 9.06 21.26
C GLU A 67 -15.22 9.48 19.80
N ARG A 68 -13.99 9.69 19.33
CA ARG A 68 -13.71 9.91 17.90
C ARG A 68 -13.91 8.61 17.12
N VAL A 69 -14.13 8.77 15.82
CA VAL A 69 -14.20 7.63 14.90
C VAL A 69 -12.81 7.03 14.74
N LEU A 70 -12.75 5.72 14.86
CA LEU A 70 -11.57 4.90 14.50
C LEU A 70 -11.97 3.97 13.37
N ALA A 71 -11.28 4.07 12.26
CA ALA A 71 -11.48 3.25 11.08
C ALA A 71 -10.14 2.71 10.56
N PRO A 72 -10.13 1.65 9.73
CA PRO A 72 -8.98 1.31 8.92
C PRO A 72 -8.53 2.51 8.09
N GLY A 73 -7.22 2.61 7.83
CA GLY A 73 -6.71 3.63 6.91
C GLY A 73 -7.30 3.45 5.51
N PHE A 74 -7.61 4.56 4.84
CA PHE A 74 -8.17 4.53 3.51
C PHE A 74 -7.14 4.06 2.48
N ILE A 75 -7.64 3.41 1.42
CA ILE A 75 -6.86 2.99 0.25
C ILE A 75 -7.30 3.88 -0.91
N ASP A 76 -6.39 4.72 -1.39
CA ASP A 76 -6.62 5.50 -2.60
C ASP A 76 -6.14 4.67 -3.81
N VAL A 77 -7.08 4.25 -4.64
CA VAL A 77 -6.82 3.33 -5.76
C VAL A 77 -6.45 4.03 -7.06
N HIS A 78 -6.41 5.38 -7.06
CA HIS A 78 -6.11 6.15 -8.26
C HIS A 78 -5.20 7.34 -7.96
N THR A 79 -3.89 7.11 -8.00
CA THR A 79 -2.89 8.13 -7.73
C THR A 79 -1.78 8.15 -8.79
N HIS A 80 -0.99 9.24 -8.79
CA HIS A 80 0.20 9.44 -9.61
C HIS A 80 1.30 9.97 -8.69
N VAL A 81 2.01 9.07 -8.01
CA VAL A 81 3.01 9.43 -7.01
C VAL A 81 4.45 9.08 -7.41
N GLU A 82 4.64 8.52 -8.61
CA GLU A 82 5.91 7.96 -9.08
C GLU A 82 7.06 8.96 -9.00
N ASP A 83 6.82 10.20 -9.42
CA ASP A 83 7.86 11.23 -9.50
C ASP A 83 8.16 11.93 -8.17
N ASP A 84 7.25 11.85 -7.19
CA ASP A 84 7.29 12.69 -6.00
C ASP A 84 7.42 11.93 -4.68
N ILE A 85 6.99 10.67 -4.63
CA ILE A 85 6.95 9.91 -3.37
C ILE A 85 8.34 9.75 -2.73
N GLU A 86 9.39 9.65 -3.54
CA GLU A 86 10.75 9.55 -3.05
C GLU A 86 11.27 10.87 -2.45
N LYS A 87 10.82 12.00 -3.00
CA LYS A 87 11.17 13.34 -2.52
C LYS A 87 10.39 13.71 -1.25
N ASN A 88 9.18 13.16 -1.12
CA ASN A 88 8.24 13.43 -0.03
C ASN A 88 7.81 12.13 0.67
N PRO A 89 8.74 11.33 1.23
CA PRO A 89 8.46 9.98 1.71
C PRO A 89 7.48 9.92 2.88
N ARG A 90 7.31 11.01 3.61
CA ARG A 90 6.30 11.08 4.69
C ARG A 90 4.87 11.03 4.16
N ALA A 91 4.64 11.42 2.89
CA ALA A 91 3.32 11.48 2.27
C ALA A 91 2.26 12.15 3.15
N GLY A 92 2.62 13.29 3.76
CA GLY A 92 1.82 13.95 4.80
C GLY A 92 0.44 14.40 4.34
N ASN A 93 0.29 14.76 3.07
CA ASN A 93 -1.00 15.07 2.44
C ASN A 93 -1.95 13.86 2.50
N PHE A 94 -1.50 12.66 2.17
CA PHE A 94 -2.31 11.44 2.26
C PHE A 94 -2.62 11.06 3.71
N LEU A 95 -1.61 11.08 4.59
CA LEU A 95 -1.79 10.71 5.99
C LEU A 95 -2.75 11.63 6.74
N LEU A 96 -2.74 12.93 6.46
CA LEU A 96 -3.66 13.90 7.09
C LEU A 96 -5.11 13.68 6.66
N ASP A 97 -5.34 13.12 5.48
CA ASP A 97 -6.67 12.72 5.00
C ASP A 97 -7.05 11.29 5.40
N GLY A 98 -6.18 10.60 6.17
CA GLY A 98 -6.42 9.24 6.63
C GLY A 98 -6.11 8.15 5.60
N VAL A 99 -5.49 8.49 4.47
CA VAL A 99 -5.03 7.54 3.46
C VAL A 99 -3.72 6.92 3.92
N THR A 100 -3.67 5.60 4.00
CA THR A 100 -2.49 4.83 4.45
C THR A 100 -1.91 3.94 3.36
N THR A 101 -2.62 3.80 2.24
CA THR A 101 -2.20 3.01 1.08
C THR A 101 -2.63 3.71 -0.19
N VAL A 102 -1.73 3.79 -1.15
CA VAL A 102 -2.02 4.33 -2.49
C VAL A 102 -1.68 3.30 -3.56
N ILE A 103 -2.50 3.27 -4.62
CA ILE A 103 -2.23 2.51 -5.83
C ILE A 103 -1.95 3.51 -6.94
N THR A 104 -0.75 3.42 -7.51
CA THR A 104 -0.29 4.25 -8.62
C THR A 104 -0.17 3.44 -9.90
N GLY A 105 0.45 3.97 -10.94
CA GLY A 105 0.50 3.30 -12.24
C GLY A 105 -0.80 3.43 -13.03
N ASN A 106 -1.61 4.42 -12.72
CA ASN A 106 -2.91 4.67 -13.35
C ASN A 106 -2.78 5.36 -14.71
N CYS A 107 -3.89 5.43 -15.45
CA CYS A 107 -3.97 6.10 -16.76
C CYS A 107 -2.93 5.61 -17.79
N GLY A 108 -2.49 4.37 -17.67
CA GLY A 108 -1.52 3.76 -18.58
C GLY A 108 -0.07 4.16 -18.35
N SER A 109 0.24 4.94 -17.32
CA SER A 109 1.61 5.38 -16.99
C SER A 109 2.07 4.77 -15.67
N SER A 110 3.24 4.15 -15.67
CA SER A 110 3.85 3.55 -14.48
C SER A 110 5.37 3.53 -14.58
N GLU A 111 6.04 3.18 -13.50
CA GLU A 111 7.43 2.71 -13.60
C GLU A 111 7.50 1.43 -14.43
N LEU A 112 8.53 1.30 -15.27
CA LEU A 112 8.72 0.11 -16.10
C LEU A 112 9.38 -1.03 -15.32
N ASN A 113 10.33 -0.71 -14.45
CA ASN A 113 11.05 -1.67 -13.61
C ASN A 113 10.54 -1.59 -12.17
N LEU A 114 9.39 -2.22 -11.91
CA LEU A 114 8.73 -2.14 -10.61
C LEU A 114 9.58 -2.73 -9.48
N SER A 115 10.28 -3.85 -9.71
CA SER A 115 11.14 -4.44 -8.68
C SER A 115 12.19 -3.43 -8.19
N ALA A 116 12.94 -2.82 -9.12
CA ALA A 116 13.95 -1.83 -8.75
C ALA A 116 13.36 -0.59 -8.07
N TRP A 117 12.18 -0.16 -8.50
CA TRP A 117 11.49 0.98 -7.89
C TRP A 117 11.02 0.66 -6.47
N PHE A 118 10.38 -0.49 -6.25
CA PHE A 118 9.97 -0.92 -4.90
C PHE A 118 11.16 -1.09 -3.96
N ASP A 119 12.28 -1.66 -4.44
CA ASP A 119 13.53 -1.74 -3.67
C ASP A 119 14.05 -0.37 -3.25
N LYS A 120 13.92 0.64 -4.12
CA LYS A 120 14.30 2.01 -3.83
C LYS A 120 13.37 2.63 -2.78
N LEU A 121 12.05 2.47 -2.94
CA LEU A 121 11.06 2.95 -1.97
C LEU A 121 11.27 2.31 -0.59
N ALA A 122 11.56 1.02 -0.53
CA ALA A 122 11.83 0.32 0.72
C ALA A 122 13.06 0.88 1.46
N LYS A 123 14.09 1.32 0.73
CA LYS A 123 15.29 1.95 1.32
C LYS A 123 15.01 3.37 1.84
N VAL A 124 14.15 4.11 1.15
CA VAL A 124 13.76 5.48 1.57
C VAL A 124 12.93 5.45 2.85
N GLY A 125 12.06 4.46 3.02
CA GLY A 125 11.14 4.34 4.14
C GLY A 125 9.97 5.31 4.05
N LEU A 126 8.83 4.80 3.56
CA LEU A 126 7.64 5.60 3.30
C LEU A 126 6.72 5.69 4.52
N GLY A 127 5.98 6.78 4.65
CA GLY A 127 4.92 6.96 5.63
C GLY A 127 3.63 6.21 5.31
N ILE A 128 3.44 5.78 4.05
CA ILE A 128 2.28 5.04 3.54
C ILE A 128 2.71 3.81 2.76
N ASN A 129 1.79 2.87 2.54
CA ASN A 129 2.01 1.76 1.64
C ASN A 129 1.78 2.21 0.19
N VAL A 130 2.57 1.66 -0.73
CA VAL A 130 2.47 1.95 -2.16
C VAL A 130 2.37 0.65 -2.93
N GLY A 131 1.33 0.52 -3.76
CA GLY A 131 1.20 -0.48 -4.81
C GLY A 131 1.20 0.18 -6.18
N SER A 132 1.44 -0.57 -7.25
CA SER A 132 1.40 -0.05 -8.62
C SER A 132 0.68 -0.99 -9.58
N LEU A 133 0.02 -0.40 -10.54
CA LEU A 133 -0.39 -1.08 -11.77
C LEU A 133 0.76 -0.99 -12.79
N VAL A 134 0.76 -1.87 -13.80
CA VAL A 134 1.62 -1.71 -14.97
C VAL A 134 0.86 -0.93 -16.05
N GLY A 135 1.47 0.16 -16.52
CA GLY A 135 0.83 1.08 -17.46
C GLY A 135 0.98 0.67 -18.92
N HIS A 136 -0.13 0.64 -19.66
CA HIS A 136 -0.17 0.38 -21.11
C HIS A 136 0.76 1.30 -21.89
N ASN A 137 0.66 2.63 -21.65
CA ASN A 137 1.49 3.62 -22.34
C ASN A 137 2.98 3.42 -22.06
N THR A 138 3.32 2.98 -20.85
CA THR A 138 4.71 2.69 -20.48
C THR A 138 5.26 1.52 -21.27
N VAL A 139 4.56 0.37 -21.28
CA VAL A 139 5.04 -0.81 -22.02
C VAL A 139 5.01 -0.61 -23.55
N ARG A 140 3.99 0.11 -24.05
CA ARG A 140 3.92 0.44 -25.48
C ARG A 140 5.06 1.37 -25.91
N ARG A 141 5.35 2.39 -25.10
CA ARG A 141 6.47 3.32 -25.38
C ARG A 141 7.81 2.61 -25.37
N GLU A 142 8.02 1.65 -24.48
CA GLU A 142 9.24 0.84 -24.43
C GLU A 142 9.43 0.02 -25.71
N VAL A 143 8.35 -0.53 -26.27
CA VAL A 143 8.42 -1.41 -27.44
C VAL A 143 8.42 -0.64 -28.77
N MET A 144 7.65 0.45 -28.84
CA MET A 144 7.32 1.14 -30.10
C MET A 144 7.65 2.64 -30.11
N GLY A 145 8.10 3.20 -28.97
CA GLY A 145 8.20 4.66 -28.84
C GLY A 145 6.83 5.34 -28.92
N ALA A 146 6.77 6.46 -29.61
CA ALA A 146 5.54 7.21 -29.84
C ALA A 146 4.95 6.95 -31.26
N ALA A 147 5.19 5.78 -31.83
CA ALA A 147 4.76 5.47 -33.19
C ALA A 147 3.22 5.52 -33.33
N ASP A 148 2.77 6.34 -34.29
CA ASP A 148 1.36 6.48 -34.66
C ASP A 148 0.97 5.37 -35.68
N ARG A 149 0.82 4.17 -35.18
CA ARG A 149 0.36 3.00 -35.91
C ARG A 149 -0.04 1.88 -34.97
N GLN A 150 -0.78 0.92 -35.50
CA GLN A 150 -1.10 -0.31 -34.78
C GLN A 150 0.16 -1.15 -34.52
N ALA A 151 0.19 -1.87 -33.41
CA ALA A 151 1.26 -2.79 -33.08
C ALA A 151 1.16 -4.07 -33.96
N THR A 152 2.31 -4.57 -34.35
CA THR A 152 2.41 -5.90 -34.97
C THR A 152 2.24 -7.00 -33.91
N PRO A 153 1.89 -8.25 -34.31
CA PRO A 153 1.81 -9.37 -33.36
C PRO A 153 3.11 -9.58 -32.56
N ALA A 154 4.27 -9.35 -33.16
CA ALA A 154 5.55 -9.47 -32.48
C ALA A 154 5.75 -8.37 -31.43
N GLU A 155 5.29 -7.15 -31.70
CA GLU A 155 5.33 -6.05 -30.74
C GLU A 155 4.35 -6.28 -29.58
N ILE A 156 3.14 -6.78 -29.86
CA ILE A 156 2.18 -7.18 -28.83
C ILE A 156 2.80 -8.25 -27.91
N ALA A 157 3.43 -9.28 -28.48
CA ALA A 157 4.09 -10.33 -27.68
C ALA A 157 5.22 -9.76 -26.79
N ARG A 158 5.97 -8.76 -27.28
CA ARG A 158 6.99 -8.06 -26.46
C ARG A 158 6.36 -7.26 -25.33
N MET A 159 5.26 -6.55 -25.59
CA MET A 159 4.51 -5.82 -24.56
C MET A 159 3.92 -6.77 -23.51
N GLN A 160 3.35 -7.92 -23.93
CA GLN A 160 2.87 -8.95 -23.02
C GLN A 160 3.98 -9.46 -22.10
N ALA A 161 5.18 -9.71 -22.62
CA ALA A 161 6.32 -10.13 -21.80
C ALA A 161 6.73 -9.07 -20.75
N LEU A 162 6.58 -7.77 -21.06
CA LEU A 162 6.80 -6.69 -20.10
C LEU A 162 5.71 -6.65 -19.02
N VAL A 163 4.44 -6.84 -19.40
CA VAL A 163 3.33 -6.96 -18.43
C VAL A 163 3.55 -8.16 -17.52
N ASP A 164 3.84 -9.34 -18.09
CA ASP A 164 4.13 -10.56 -17.31
C ASP A 164 5.29 -10.37 -16.34
N ARG A 165 6.33 -9.65 -16.74
CA ARG A 165 7.44 -9.30 -15.86
C ARG A 165 6.97 -8.39 -14.73
N ALA A 166 6.27 -7.29 -15.04
CA ALA A 166 5.79 -6.35 -14.05
C ALA A 166 4.87 -7.02 -13.02
N MET A 167 4.01 -7.95 -13.46
CA MET A 167 3.16 -8.74 -12.56
C MET A 167 3.98 -9.62 -11.61
N ARG A 168 5.03 -10.28 -12.10
CA ARG A 168 5.97 -11.03 -11.24
C ARG A 168 6.77 -10.13 -10.29
N ASP A 169 7.04 -8.90 -10.70
CA ASP A 169 7.74 -7.88 -9.90
C ASP A 169 6.82 -7.22 -8.86
N GLY A 170 5.54 -7.60 -8.78
CA GLY A 170 4.59 -7.16 -7.76
C GLY A 170 3.57 -6.12 -8.23
N ALA A 171 3.37 -5.92 -9.54
CA ALA A 171 2.24 -5.14 -10.04
C ALA A 171 0.91 -5.76 -9.59
N MET A 172 -0.06 -4.93 -9.25
CA MET A 172 -1.39 -5.35 -8.81
C MET A 172 -2.35 -5.59 -9.98
N GLY A 173 -1.98 -5.15 -11.18
CA GLY A 173 -2.81 -5.25 -12.37
C GLY A 173 -2.29 -4.36 -13.49
N PHE A 174 -3.17 -4.07 -14.45
CA PHE A 174 -2.87 -3.34 -15.68
C PHE A 174 -3.77 -2.12 -15.81
N SER A 175 -3.23 -1.00 -16.26
CA SER A 175 -3.99 0.22 -16.53
C SER A 175 -3.83 0.70 -17.96
N THR A 176 -4.85 1.39 -18.47
CA THR A 176 -4.79 2.07 -19.78
C THR A 176 -5.13 3.54 -19.66
N GLY A 177 -4.65 4.33 -20.62
CA GLY A 177 -5.03 5.74 -20.79
C GLY A 177 -5.06 6.04 -22.27
N LEU A 178 -6.19 5.70 -22.92
CA LEU A 178 -6.31 5.68 -24.39
C LEU A 178 -6.49 7.07 -25.00
N GLU A 179 -6.51 8.12 -24.22
CA GLU A 179 -6.45 9.51 -24.70
C GLU A 179 -5.00 10.04 -24.77
N TYR A 180 -4.04 9.33 -24.19
CA TYR A 180 -2.63 9.73 -24.16
C TYR A 180 -1.78 8.98 -25.18
N VAL A 181 -0.75 9.66 -25.69
CA VAL A 181 0.28 9.07 -26.55
C VAL A 181 1.21 8.18 -25.71
N PRO A 182 1.51 6.96 -26.15
CA PRO A 182 1.14 6.29 -27.41
C PRO A 182 -0.12 5.41 -27.36
N GLY A 183 -0.84 5.33 -26.24
CA GLY A 183 -2.02 4.46 -26.07
C GLY A 183 -3.15 4.78 -27.04
N ILE A 184 -3.32 6.06 -27.42
CA ILE A 184 -4.34 6.49 -28.37
C ILE A 184 -4.24 5.80 -29.74
N TYR A 185 -3.05 5.30 -30.09
CA TYR A 185 -2.80 4.63 -31.37
C TYR A 185 -3.01 3.11 -31.31
N SER A 186 -3.42 2.58 -30.16
CA SER A 186 -3.72 1.16 -29.99
C SER A 186 -5.13 0.81 -30.46
N ASN A 187 -5.37 -0.47 -30.67
CA ASN A 187 -6.69 -1.01 -30.91
C ASN A 187 -7.17 -1.85 -29.69
N THR A 188 -8.44 -2.23 -29.72
CA THR A 188 -9.06 -3.04 -28.67
C THR A 188 -8.34 -4.38 -28.46
N ASP A 189 -7.89 -5.03 -29.53
CA ASP A 189 -7.25 -6.35 -29.45
C ASP A 189 -5.90 -6.28 -28.70
N GLU A 190 -5.13 -5.21 -28.91
CA GLU A 190 -3.91 -4.95 -28.14
C GLU A 190 -4.20 -4.82 -26.66
N VAL A 191 -5.16 -3.98 -26.29
CA VAL A 191 -5.55 -3.77 -24.88
C VAL A 191 -6.02 -5.09 -24.25
N ILE A 192 -6.87 -5.85 -24.95
CA ILE A 192 -7.34 -7.16 -24.48
C ILE A 192 -6.16 -8.13 -24.28
N ALA A 193 -5.21 -8.17 -25.22
CA ALA A 193 -4.06 -9.07 -25.13
C ALA A 193 -3.22 -8.78 -23.87
N LEU A 194 -2.96 -7.50 -23.59
CA LEU A 194 -2.18 -7.08 -22.44
C LEU A 194 -2.93 -7.28 -21.11
N ALA A 195 -4.23 -6.96 -21.08
CA ALA A 195 -5.07 -7.20 -19.91
C ALA A 195 -5.15 -8.70 -19.57
N LYS A 196 -5.20 -9.58 -20.56
CA LYS A 196 -5.15 -11.04 -20.35
C LYS A 196 -3.82 -11.49 -19.73
N SER A 197 -2.70 -10.88 -20.09
CA SER A 197 -1.41 -11.14 -19.44
C SER A 197 -1.44 -10.79 -17.95
N ALA A 198 -1.99 -9.65 -17.59
CA ALA A 198 -2.13 -9.28 -16.17
C ALA A 198 -3.10 -10.21 -15.43
N ALA A 199 -4.25 -10.52 -16.02
CA ALA A 199 -5.26 -11.42 -15.44
C ALA A 199 -4.72 -12.83 -15.20
N ALA A 200 -3.82 -13.34 -16.07
CA ALA A 200 -3.19 -14.65 -15.89
C ALA A 200 -2.35 -14.75 -14.59
N HIS A 201 -1.93 -13.62 -14.05
CA HIS A 201 -1.25 -13.50 -12.76
C HIS A 201 -2.20 -13.10 -11.60
N GLY A 202 -3.51 -13.08 -11.83
CA GLY A 202 -4.51 -12.67 -10.83
C GLY A 202 -4.61 -11.14 -10.64
N GLY A 203 -4.07 -10.35 -11.57
CA GLY A 203 -4.18 -8.89 -11.55
C GLY A 203 -5.55 -8.39 -12.04
N VAL A 204 -5.86 -7.14 -11.65
CA VAL A 204 -7.04 -6.38 -12.09
C VAL A 204 -6.74 -5.54 -13.32
#